data_e24d54939c7505b4c9382ff3d6169e5c
#
_entry.id   e24d54939c7505b4c9382ff3d6169e5c
#
_cell.length_a   1.000
_cell.length_b   1.000
_cell.length_c   1.000
_cell.angle_alpha   90.00
_cell.angle_beta   90.00
_cell.angle_gamma   90.00
#
_symmetry.space_group_name_H-M   'P 1'
#
loop_
_entity.id
_entity.type
_entity.pdbx_description
1 polymer ?
#
loop_
_entity_poly.entity_id
_entity_poly.type
_entity_poly.pdbx_seq_one_letter_code
_entity_poly.pdbx_strand_id
1 'polypeptide(L)'
;MKAEIAVMTAENIDRKAIAKGGEILKNGGLVAFPTETVYGLGGNALDPKASMKIYAAKGRPSDNPLIVHIADIRDLDKIVTEVPEKARILAEKYWPGPLTMILPKADIVPKETTGGLDSVAVRFPSDPIAQELILAAGGYVAAPSANTSGRPSPTTAGHVAEDLGEAIDMIIDGGQVNIGLESTIVDFTEDIPVVLRPGYISLEMLRETLGDVRMDKGLIKPDSKVHPKAPGMKYRHYAPKADLAIVEGATEGVIAEIEKRAGEAEEKGLTVGIIATDETKGRYSHGIVKSIGSREQEETIAHHLYEVLRDFDSCNVSAIYSEAFFTPRMGQAIMNRLLKAAGHQIINVEEEKENDSTGM
;
A
#
# COMPACT_ATOMS: atom_id res chain seq x y z
N MET A 1 2.33 0.72 27.13
CA MET A 1 1.08 -0.05 27.43
C MET A 1 0.67 -0.70 26.11
N LYS A 2 0.30 -1.98 26.09
CA LYS A 2 -0.15 -2.57 24.80
C LYS A 2 -1.48 -1.95 24.40
N ALA A 3 -1.65 -1.72 23.09
CA ALA A 3 -2.91 -1.25 22.51
C ALA A 3 -4.07 -2.19 22.89
N GLU A 4 -5.23 -1.63 23.17
CA GLU A 4 -6.45 -2.40 23.33
C GLU A 4 -6.88 -2.96 21.96
N ILE A 5 -7.28 -4.22 21.90
CA ILE A 5 -7.76 -4.86 20.65
C ILE A 5 -9.26 -5.10 20.76
N ALA A 6 -10.02 -4.55 19.80
CA ALA A 6 -11.45 -4.79 19.67
C ALA A 6 -11.72 -5.57 18.38
N VAL A 7 -12.24 -6.80 18.52
CA VAL A 7 -12.53 -7.71 17.39
C VAL A 7 -13.97 -7.51 16.93
N MET A 8 -14.18 -7.34 15.63
CA MET A 8 -15.52 -7.22 15.03
C MET A 8 -15.49 -7.64 13.56
N THR A 9 -16.64 -7.73 12.93
CA THR A 9 -16.76 -7.93 11.48
C THR A 9 -17.64 -6.85 10.86
N ALA A 10 -17.58 -6.68 9.54
CA ALA A 10 -18.41 -5.72 8.83
C ALA A 10 -19.91 -5.97 9.02
N GLU A 11 -20.32 -7.25 9.23
CA GLU A 11 -21.71 -7.67 9.47
C GLU A 11 -22.13 -7.48 10.93
N ASN A 12 -21.15 -7.43 11.87
CA ASN A 12 -21.41 -7.32 13.30
C ASN A 12 -20.42 -6.32 13.95
N ILE A 13 -20.69 -5.04 13.73
CA ILE A 13 -19.88 -3.95 14.25
C ILE A 13 -20.18 -3.68 15.73
N ASP A 14 -19.15 -3.74 16.57
CA ASP A 14 -19.25 -3.33 17.98
C ASP A 14 -19.27 -1.80 18.09
N ARG A 15 -20.48 -1.24 18.12
CA ARG A 15 -20.68 0.22 18.22
C ARG A 15 -20.12 0.85 19.49
N LYS A 16 -19.97 0.09 20.59
CA LYS A 16 -19.35 0.60 21.81
C LYS A 16 -17.84 0.75 21.62
N ALA A 17 -17.21 -0.24 21.01
CA ALA A 17 -15.79 -0.16 20.66
C ALA A 17 -15.52 0.93 19.61
N ILE A 18 -16.39 1.09 18.61
CA ILE A 18 -16.31 2.19 17.62
C ILE A 18 -16.44 3.55 18.31
N ALA A 19 -17.42 3.74 19.18
CA ALA A 19 -17.59 5.00 19.93
C ALA A 19 -16.35 5.31 20.79
N LYS A 20 -15.77 4.30 21.45
CA LYS A 20 -14.53 4.43 22.23
C LYS A 20 -13.35 4.83 21.32
N GLY A 21 -13.18 4.18 20.19
CA GLY A 21 -12.16 4.52 19.20
C GLY A 21 -12.31 5.96 18.69
N GLY A 22 -13.55 6.36 18.39
CA GLY A 22 -13.88 7.73 18.01
C GLY A 22 -13.50 8.77 19.07
N GLU A 23 -13.77 8.49 20.34
CA GLU A 23 -13.37 9.37 21.45
C GLU A 23 -11.86 9.43 21.63
N ILE A 24 -11.14 8.31 21.46
CA ILE A 24 -9.67 8.31 21.47
C ILE A 24 -9.14 9.24 20.38
N LEU A 25 -9.66 9.14 19.15
CA LEU A 25 -9.25 9.98 18.01
C LEU A 25 -9.57 11.46 18.26
N LYS A 26 -10.77 11.80 18.76
CA LYS A 26 -11.16 13.18 19.12
C LYS A 26 -10.24 13.81 20.15
N ASN A 27 -9.77 13.01 21.10
CA ASN A 27 -8.86 13.45 22.16
C ASN A 27 -7.38 13.42 21.75
N GLY A 28 -7.08 13.24 20.45
CA GLY A 28 -5.73 13.27 19.89
C GLY A 28 -4.91 12.01 20.17
N GLY A 29 -5.58 10.87 20.47
CA GLY A 29 -5.00 9.53 20.50
C GLY A 29 -4.91 8.90 19.12
N LEU A 30 -4.38 7.67 19.05
CA LEU A 30 -4.14 6.92 17.81
C LEU A 30 -4.90 5.59 17.83
N VAL A 31 -5.64 5.32 16.76
CA VAL A 31 -6.40 4.07 16.57
C VAL A 31 -6.03 3.46 15.22
N ALA A 32 -5.61 2.20 15.21
CA ALA A 32 -5.47 1.46 13.96
C ALA A 32 -6.79 0.77 13.59
N PHE A 33 -7.13 0.77 12.31
CA PHE A 33 -8.41 0.25 11.81
C PHE A 33 -8.27 -0.35 10.41
N PRO A 34 -9.12 -1.35 10.08
CA PRO A 34 -9.13 -1.95 8.74
C PRO A 34 -9.71 -0.97 7.72
N THR A 35 -9.28 -1.12 6.48
CA THR A 35 -9.97 -0.62 5.29
C THR A 35 -10.05 -1.75 4.27
N GLU A 36 -10.74 -1.55 3.14
CA GLU A 36 -10.74 -2.53 2.04
C GLU A 36 -9.35 -2.73 1.40
N THR A 37 -8.40 -1.82 1.64
CA THR A 37 -7.05 -1.86 1.07
C THR A 37 -6.00 -2.42 2.01
N VAL A 38 -5.67 -1.71 3.08
CA VAL A 38 -4.72 -2.07 4.15
C VAL A 38 -5.19 -1.47 5.47
N TYR A 39 -4.63 -1.89 6.60
CA TYR A 39 -4.89 -1.22 7.87
C TYR A 39 -4.31 0.19 7.90
N GLY A 40 -5.11 1.17 8.35
CA GLY A 40 -4.73 2.55 8.54
C GLY A 40 -4.41 2.86 10.00
N LEU A 41 -3.42 3.74 10.25
CA LEU A 41 -3.17 4.33 11.57
C LEU A 41 -3.82 5.69 11.65
N GLY A 42 -4.95 5.78 12.33
CA GLY A 42 -5.77 6.98 12.44
C GLY A 42 -5.34 7.93 13.54
N GLY A 43 -5.45 9.22 13.24
CA GLY A 43 -5.43 10.33 14.16
C GLY A 43 -6.37 11.43 13.67
N ASN A 44 -6.76 12.37 14.53
CA ASN A 44 -7.60 13.52 14.13
C ASN A 44 -6.89 14.35 13.06
N ALA A 45 -7.45 14.40 11.84
CA ALA A 45 -6.84 15.09 10.70
C ALA A 45 -6.73 16.60 10.86
N LEU A 46 -7.57 17.19 11.71
CA LEU A 46 -7.63 18.64 11.99
C LEU A 46 -6.81 19.04 13.22
N ASP A 47 -6.19 18.09 13.91
CA ASP A 47 -5.28 18.36 15.03
C ASP A 47 -3.82 18.16 14.61
N PRO A 48 -3.00 19.23 14.52
CA PRO A 48 -1.59 19.14 14.17
C PRO A 48 -0.80 18.23 15.12
N LYS A 49 -1.19 18.15 16.41
CA LYS A 49 -0.53 17.30 17.40
C LYS A 49 -0.80 15.81 17.13
N ALA A 50 -2.03 15.46 16.72
CA ALA A 50 -2.36 14.08 16.33
C ALA A 50 -1.57 13.65 15.09
N SER A 51 -1.43 14.51 14.07
CA SER A 51 -0.58 14.24 12.90
C SER A 51 0.87 14.00 13.29
N MET A 52 1.44 14.81 14.17
CA MET A 52 2.81 14.62 14.68
C MET A 52 2.97 13.31 15.46
N LYS A 53 1.95 12.89 16.24
CA LYS A 53 1.96 11.57 16.91
C LYS A 53 1.98 10.41 15.90
N ILE A 54 1.23 10.51 14.79
CA ILE A 54 1.26 9.50 13.72
C ILE A 54 2.68 9.35 13.17
N TYR A 55 3.36 10.46 12.84
CA TYR A 55 4.73 10.44 12.35
C TYR A 55 5.69 9.81 13.38
N ALA A 56 5.57 10.19 14.64
CA ALA A 56 6.41 9.67 15.72
C ALA A 56 6.21 8.16 15.94
N ALA A 57 4.94 7.70 16.03
CA ALA A 57 4.62 6.28 16.25
C ALA A 57 5.17 5.38 15.13
N LYS A 58 5.18 5.86 13.88
CA LYS A 58 5.67 5.12 12.73
C LYS A 58 7.18 5.27 12.48
N GLY A 59 7.87 6.24 13.09
CA GLY A 59 9.20 6.67 12.62
C GLY A 59 9.16 7.22 11.18
N ARG A 60 8.05 7.89 10.81
CA ARG A 60 7.82 8.41 9.46
C ARG A 60 8.34 9.84 9.35
N PRO A 61 9.04 10.20 8.25
CA PRO A 61 9.39 11.60 7.97
C PRO A 61 8.14 12.50 7.87
N SER A 62 8.17 13.66 8.52
CA SER A 62 7.03 14.58 8.59
C SER A 62 6.75 15.35 7.28
N ASP A 63 7.69 15.31 6.32
CA ASP A 63 7.50 15.82 4.96
C ASP A 63 6.74 14.87 4.02
N ASN A 64 6.37 13.68 4.52
CA ASN A 64 5.63 12.67 3.77
C ASN A 64 4.14 12.74 4.16
N PRO A 65 3.26 13.40 3.35
CA PRO A 65 1.91 13.78 3.74
C PRO A 65 1.04 12.58 4.16
N LEU A 66 0.00 12.87 4.95
CA LEU A 66 -1.02 11.91 5.34
C LEU A 66 -2.22 11.99 4.40
N ILE A 67 -3.04 10.94 4.38
CA ILE A 67 -4.31 10.90 3.63
C ILE A 67 -5.44 11.16 4.63
N VAL A 68 -6.26 12.16 4.39
CA VAL A 68 -7.48 12.43 5.16
C VAL A 68 -8.58 11.51 4.67
N HIS A 69 -9.13 10.71 5.58
CA HIS A 69 -10.26 9.83 5.32
C HIS A 69 -11.55 10.48 5.78
N ILE A 70 -12.56 10.45 4.91
CA ILE A 70 -13.93 10.94 5.17
C ILE A 70 -14.91 9.76 5.04
N ALA A 71 -16.10 9.89 5.58
CA ALA A 71 -17.19 8.93 5.49
C ALA A 71 -18.52 9.56 5.07
N ASP A 72 -18.49 10.83 4.69
CA ASP A 72 -19.61 11.55 4.06
C ASP A 72 -19.00 12.43 2.94
N ILE A 73 -19.57 12.36 1.73
CA ILE A 73 -19.07 13.14 0.60
C ILE A 73 -19.20 14.66 0.84
N ARG A 74 -20.18 15.10 1.66
CA ARG A 74 -20.38 16.50 2.03
C ARG A 74 -19.25 17.08 2.88
N ASP A 75 -18.44 16.21 3.49
CA ASP A 75 -17.28 16.65 4.27
C ASP A 75 -16.09 17.03 3.37
N LEU A 76 -16.08 16.60 2.09
CA LEU A 76 -15.05 16.97 1.14
C LEU A 76 -14.96 18.49 0.97
N ASP A 77 -16.08 19.16 0.71
CA ASP A 77 -16.11 20.60 0.42
C ASP A 77 -15.68 21.49 1.63
N LYS A 78 -15.55 20.89 2.83
CA LYS A 78 -15.09 21.61 4.03
C LYS A 78 -13.56 21.64 4.17
N ILE A 79 -12.86 20.63 3.57
CA ILE A 79 -11.41 20.46 3.72
C ILE A 79 -10.63 20.79 2.46
N VAL A 80 -11.32 21.11 1.36
CA VAL A 80 -10.72 21.55 0.10
C VAL A 80 -11.31 22.90 -0.33
N THR A 81 -10.54 23.68 -1.09
CA THR A 81 -11.00 24.97 -1.62
C THR A 81 -11.72 24.84 -2.94
N GLU A 82 -11.44 23.76 -3.68
CA GLU A 82 -12.03 23.48 -4.99
C GLU A 82 -12.08 21.96 -5.23
N VAL A 83 -13.15 21.49 -5.89
CA VAL A 83 -13.25 20.13 -6.41
C VAL A 83 -13.48 20.23 -7.92
N PRO A 84 -12.42 20.01 -8.74
CA PRO A 84 -12.55 20.02 -10.20
C PRO A 84 -13.60 19.01 -10.70
N GLU A 85 -14.25 19.30 -11.83
CA GLU A 85 -15.29 18.45 -12.42
C GLU A 85 -14.81 17.01 -12.62
N LYS A 86 -13.58 16.81 -13.11
CA LYS A 86 -12.97 15.48 -13.27
C LYS A 86 -12.84 14.72 -11.95
N ALA A 87 -12.58 15.42 -10.85
CA ALA A 87 -12.52 14.81 -9.52
C ALA A 87 -13.93 14.41 -9.03
N ARG A 88 -14.96 15.21 -9.31
CA ARG A 88 -16.36 14.85 -9.00
C ARG A 88 -16.79 13.60 -9.74
N ILE A 89 -16.49 13.50 -11.04
CA ILE A 89 -16.77 12.31 -11.87
C ILE A 89 -16.11 11.05 -11.27
N LEU A 90 -14.87 11.14 -10.83
CA LEU A 90 -14.20 10.00 -10.18
C LEU A 90 -14.79 9.67 -8.82
N ALA A 91 -15.14 10.68 -8.02
CA ALA A 91 -15.79 10.46 -6.74
C ALA A 91 -17.13 9.73 -6.90
N GLU A 92 -17.98 10.15 -7.84
CA GLU A 92 -19.25 9.51 -8.13
C GLU A 92 -19.11 8.05 -8.58
N LYS A 93 -18.04 7.72 -9.31
CA LYS A 93 -17.82 6.37 -9.85
C LYS A 93 -17.11 5.43 -8.87
N TYR A 94 -16.16 5.94 -8.08
CA TYR A 94 -15.21 5.10 -7.33
C TYR A 94 -15.21 5.34 -5.82
N TRP A 95 -16.01 6.26 -5.28
CA TRP A 95 -16.21 6.46 -3.87
C TRP A 95 -17.62 6.02 -3.43
N PRO A 96 -17.74 5.36 -2.27
CA PRO A 96 -16.64 4.91 -1.40
C PRO A 96 -15.81 3.79 -2.04
N GLY A 97 -14.46 3.85 -1.88
CA GLY A 97 -13.58 2.87 -2.49
C GLY A 97 -12.07 3.19 -2.47
N PRO A 98 -11.27 2.39 -3.21
CA PRO A 98 -9.82 2.41 -3.15
C PRO A 98 -9.18 3.53 -4.01
N LEU A 99 -9.78 4.72 -4.02
CA LEU A 99 -9.30 5.91 -4.71
C LEU A 99 -8.97 7.02 -3.72
N THR A 100 -7.79 7.61 -3.84
CA THR A 100 -7.37 8.83 -3.15
C THR A 100 -7.19 9.94 -4.18
N MET A 101 -7.75 11.11 -3.91
CA MET A 101 -7.59 12.30 -4.75
C MET A 101 -6.82 13.39 -3.99
N ILE A 102 -5.87 14.03 -4.68
CA ILE A 102 -5.15 15.19 -4.16
C ILE A 102 -5.79 16.44 -4.73
N LEU A 103 -6.21 17.32 -3.83
CA LEU A 103 -6.97 18.54 -4.13
C LEU A 103 -6.36 19.75 -3.37
N PRO A 104 -6.60 20.99 -3.82
CA PRO A 104 -6.18 22.17 -3.09
C PRO A 104 -6.84 22.21 -1.69
N LYS A 105 -6.02 22.32 -0.62
CA LYS A 105 -6.51 22.24 0.75
C LYS A 105 -7.20 23.53 1.21
N ALA A 106 -8.22 23.41 2.06
CA ALA A 106 -8.76 24.52 2.84
C ALA A 106 -7.88 24.80 4.09
N ASP A 107 -7.97 26.01 4.63
CA ASP A 107 -7.14 26.45 5.77
C ASP A 107 -7.39 25.65 7.05
N ILE A 108 -8.54 25.02 7.19
CA ILE A 108 -8.88 24.16 8.33
C ILE A 108 -7.96 22.93 8.44
N VAL A 109 -7.35 22.49 7.33
CA VAL A 109 -6.41 21.34 7.32
C VAL A 109 -5.02 21.84 7.71
N PRO A 110 -4.44 21.34 8.82
CA PRO A 110 -3.12 21.74 9.28
C PRO A 110 -2.00 21.35 8.28
N LYS A 111 -0.93 22.15 8.25
CA LYS A 111 0.26 21.84 7.43
C LYS A 111 0.96 20.55 7.87
N GLU A 112 0.88 20.21 9.14
CA GLU A 112 1.40 18.96 9.69
C GLU A 112 0.72 17.74 9.07
N THR A 113 -0.58 17.82 8.78
CA THR A 113 -1.34 16.75 8.11
C THR A 113 -0.91 16.59 6.66
N THR A 114 -0.61 17.70 5.98
CA THR A 114 -0.24 17.70 4.55
C THR A 114 1.26 17.68 4.30
N GLY A 115 2.09 17.51 5.35
CA GLY A 115 3.55 17.53 5.20
C GLY A 115 4.09 18.86 4.69
N GLY A 116 3.38 19.97 4.96
CA GLY A 116 3.74 21.32 4.53
C GLY A 116 3.18 21.75 3.18
N LEU A 117 2.46 20.86 2.46
CA LEU A 117 1.88 21.15 1.14
C LEU A 117 0.61 21.99 1.24
N ASP A 118 0.29 22.73 0.18
CA ASP A 118 -0.96 23.48 0.00
C ASP A 118 -2.07 22.61 -0.67
N SER A 119 -1.84 21.31 -0.76
CA SER A 119 -2.80 20.31 -1.20
C SER A 119 -3.04 19.25 -0.13
N VAL A 120 -4.20 18.61 -0.17
CA VAL A 120 -4.59 17.52 0.73
C VAL A 120 -5.00 16.29 -0.07
N ALA A 121 -4.51 15.12 0.34
CA ALA A 121 -4.95 13.83 -0.16
C ALA A 121 -6.20 13.41 0.62
N VAL A 122 -7.30 13.11 -0.08
CA VAL A 122 -8.59 12.72 0.51
C VAL A 122 -9.03 11.38 -0.03
N ARG A 123 -9.60 10.54 0.85
CA ARG A 123 -10.16 9.25 0.50
C ARG A 123 -11.47 8.99 1.25
N PHE A 124 -12.41 8.33 0.58
CA PHE A 124 -13.63 7.81 1.19
C PHE A 124 -13.58 6.27 1.10
N PRO A 125 -13.13 5.54 2.14
CA PRO A 125 -12.99 4.08 2.10
C PRO A 125 -14.35 3.39 2.03
N SER A 126 -14.42 2.19 1.43
CA SER A 126 -15.66 1.41 1.34
C SER A 126 -15.88 0.47 2.53
N ASP A 127 -14.88 0.27 3.38
CA ASP A 127 -15.00 -0.60 4.57
C ASP A 127 -15.96 -0.01 5.60
N PRO A 128 -17.02 -0.75 6.02
CA PRO A 128 -18.02 -0.24 6.95
C PRO A 128 -17.49 0.10 8.33
N ILE A 129 -16.48 -0.65 8.82
CA ILE A 129 -15.85 -0.40 10.12
C ILE A 129 -15.08 0.92 10.07
N ALA A 130 -14.34 1.16 8.98
CA ALA A 130 -13.65 2.42 8.75
C ALA A 130 -14.63 3.60 8.73
N GLN A 131 -15.74 3.48 8.00
CA GLN A 131 -16.74 4.54 7.89
C GLN A 131 -17.36 4.88 9.25
N GLU A 132 -17.81 3.88 10.01
CA GLU A 132 -18.38 4.08 11.36
C GLU A 132 -17.37 4.73 12.30
N LEU A 133 -16.09 4.34 12.27
CA LEU A 133 -15.05 4.96 13.08
C LEU A 133 -14.78 6.41 12.68
N ILE A 134 -14.70 6.71 11.37
CA ILE A 134 -14.50 8.07 10.88
C ILE A 134 -15.64 8.98 11.31
N LEU A 135 -16.90 8.54 11.21
CA LEU A 135 -18.06 9.28 11.69
C LEU A 135 -18.00 9.49 13.20
N ALA A 136 -17.68 8.45 13.98
CA ALA A 136 -17.54 8.53 15.42
C ALA A 136 -16.40 9.48 15.85
N ALA A 137 -15.35 9.63 15.02
CA ALA A 137 -14.23 10.53 15.24
C ALA A 137 -14.52 12.01 14.88
N GLY A 138 -15.67 12.29 14.29
CA GLY A 138 -16.05 13.66 13.87
C GLY A 138 -15.82 13.95 12.39
N GLY A 139 -15.64 12.92 11.56
CA GLY A 139 -15.66 12.99 10.09
C GLY A 139 -14.30 13.11 9.39
N TYR A 140 -13.20 13.38 10.11
CA TYR A 140 -11.89 13.61 9.51
C TYR A 140 -10.78 12.83 10.22
N VAL A 141 -10.31 11.77 9.62
CA VAL A 141 -9.23 10.92 10.16
C VAL A 141 -8.04 10.91 9.21
N ALA A 142 -6.91 11.44 9.65
CA ALA A 142 -5.64 11.28 8.91
C ALA A 142 -5.11 9.89 9.14
N ALA A 143 -4.89 9.11 8.07
CA ALA A 143 -4.39 7.76 8.21
C ALA A 143 -3.43 7.35 7.08
N PRO A 144 -2.13 7.16 7.37
CA PRO A 144 -1.24 6.33 6.58
C PRO A 144 -1.47 4.84 6.91
N SER A 145 -0.81 3.91 6.21
CA SER A 145 -0.79 2.49 6.59
C SER A 145 -0.25 2.28 8.02
N ALA A 146 -0.77 1.31 8.76
CA ALA A 146 -0.49 1.11 10.19
C ALA A 146 0.76 0.25 10.46
N ASN A 147 1.88 0.51 9.76
CA ASN A 147 3.18 -0.18 9.92
C ASN A 147 4.27 0.79 10.39
N THR A 148 5.35 0.27 10.98
CA THR A 148 6.60 1.00 11.11
C THR A 148 7.12 1.40 9.73
N SER A 149 7.60 2.63 9.57
CA SER A 149 8.03 3.18 8.27
C SER A 149 9.06 2.28 7.59
N GLY A 150 8.84 1.99 6.30
CA GLY A 150 9.70 1.13 5.49
C GLY A 150 9.27 -0.35 5.44
N ARG A 151 8.56 -0.88 6.43
CA ARG A 151 8.06 -2.27 6.45
C ARG A 151 6.86 -2.47 5.50
N PRO A 152 6.53 -3.71 5.11
CA PRO A 152 5.34 -4.03 4.33
C PRO A 152 4.06 -3.54 5.03
N SER A 153 3.09 -3.01 4.28
CA SER A 153 1.83 -2.53 4.86
C SER A 153 1.05 -3.66 5.54
N PRO A 154 0.35 -3.38 6.66
CA PRO A 154 -0.37 -4.41 7.40
C PRO A 154 -1.70 -4.76 6.72
N THR A 155 -1.96 -6.04 6.55
CA THR A 155 -3.20 -6.59 6.00
C THR A 155 -4.06 -7.28 7.06
N THR A 156 -3.53 -7.40 8.28
CA THR A 156 -4.22 -7.95 9.46
C THR A 156 -3.93 -7.12 10.71
N ALA A 157 -4.78 -7.21 11.72
CA ALA A 157 -4.54 -6.59 13.03
C ALA A 157 -3.28 -7.16 13.72
N GLY A 158 -2.94 -8.41 13.46
CA GLY A 158 -1.70 -9.05 13.95
C GLY A 158 -0.45 -8.32 13.46
N HIS A 159 -0.39 -7.94 12.18
CA HIS A 159 0.69 -7.14 11.62
C HIS A 159 0.80 -5.75 12.28
N VAL A 160 -0.35 -5.13 12.58
CA VAL A 160 -0.37 -3.84 13.30
C VAL A 160 0.15 -3.99 14.72
N ALA A 161 -0.30 -5.02 15.44
CA ALA A 161 0.12 -5.28 16.82
C ALA A 161 1.63 -5.56 16.91
N GLU A 162 2.21 -6.25 15.92
CA GLU A 162 3.64 -6.48 15.81
C GLU A 162 4.42 -5.17 15.64
N ASP A 163 3.95 -4.28 14.76
CA ASP A 163 4.67 -3.07 14.39
C ASP A 163 4.46 -1.91 15.38
N LEU A 164 3.23 -1.72 15.85
CA LEU A 164 2.79 -0.51 16.55
C LEU A 164 2.06 -0.75 17.88
N GLY A 165 1.87 -2.01 18.30
CA GLY A 165 1.03 -2.35 19.44
C GLY A 165 1.41 -1.72 20.78
N GLU A 166 2.63 -1.18 20.92
CA GLU A 166 3.09 -0.46 22.12
C GLU A 166 3.06 1.07 21.96
N ALA A 167 2.86 1.56 20.72
CA ALA A 167 2.94 2.98 20.35
C ALA A 167 1.58 3.65 20.12
N ILE A 168 0.49 2.88 20.15
CA ILE A 168 -0.87 3.35 19.83
C ILE A 168 -1.87 2.94 20.92
N ASP A 169 -3.04 3.57 20.92
CA ASP A 169 -4.02 3.38 22.01
C ASP A 169 -4.94 2.18 21.76
N MET A 170 -5.37 1.96 20.50
CA MET A 170 -6.34 0.92 20.16
C MET A 170 -6.09 0.35 18.77
N ILE A 171 -6.44 -0.94 18.59
CA ILE A 171 -6.51 -1.64 17.32
C ILE A 171 -7.93 -2.17 17.14
N ILE A 172 -8.60 -1.77 16.08
CA ILE A 172 -9.86 -2.38 15.66
C ILE A 172 -9.52 -3.52 14.71
N ASP A 173 -9.79 -4.75 15.13
CA ASP A 173 -9.55 -5.95 14.35
C ASP A 173 -10.82 -6.31 13.56
N GLY A 174 -10.81 -6.03 12.26
CA GLY A 174 -11.86 -6.40 11.30
C GLY A 174 -11.50 -7.62 10.45
N GLY A 175 -10.45 -8.36 10.84
CA GLY A 175 -9.93 -9.48 10.04
C GLY A 175 -8.96 -9.05 8.96
N GLN A 176 -8.74 -9.93 7.98
CA GLN A 176 -7.88 -9.66 6.82
C GLN A 176 -8.59 -8.74 5.83
N VAL A 177 -7.85 -7.78 5.27
CA VAL A 177 -8.36 -6.83 4.27
C VAL A 177 -8.61 -7.52 2.92
N ASN A 178 -9.48 -6.92 2.09
CA ASN A 178 -9.89 -7.57 0.83
C ASN A 178 -8.88 -7.40 -0.32
N ILE A 179 -8.30 -6.19 -0.50
CA ILE A 179 -7.45 -5.87 -1.67
C ILE A 179 -5.98 -6.19 -1.40
N GLY A 180 -5.44 -5.81 -0.24
CA GLY A 180 -4.05 -6.05 0.15
C GLY A 180 -3.03 -5.03 -0.34
N LEU A 181 -3.42 -4.08 -1.20
CA LEU A 181 -2.58 -2.98 -1.68
C LEU A 181 -3.25 -1.64 -1.40
N GLU A 182 -2.46 -0.58 -1.21
CA GLU A 182 -2.97 0.77 -0.97
C GLU A 182 -3.73 1.31 -2.18
N SER A 183 -4.60 2.29 -1.90
CA SER A 183 -5.41 3.01 -2.88
C SER A 183 -4.60 3.60 -4.04
N THR A 184 -5.22 3.70 -5.19
CA THR A 184 -4.74 4.54 -6.31
C THR A 184 -4.75 6.00 -5.86
N ILE A 185 -3.69 6.77 -6.18
CA ILE A 185 -3.62 8.22 -5.89
C ILE A 185 -3.58 8.99 -7.19
N VAL A 186 -4.52 9.91 -7.36
CA VAL A 186 -4.62 10.82 -8.50
C VAL A 186 -4.51 12.26 -8.02
N ASP A 187 -3.57 13.01 -8.60
CA ASP A 187 -3.37 14.44 -8.36
C ASP A 187 -4.21 15.29 -9.32
N PHE A 188 -5.05 16.16 -8.78
CA PHE A 188 -5.91 17.11 -9.50
C PHE A 188 -5.46 18.56 -9.31
N THR A 189 -4.26 18.81 -8.79
CA THR A 189 -3.71 20.17 -8.66
C THR A 189 -3.17 20.74 -9.97
N GLU A 190 -3.17 19.95 -11.05
CA GLU A 190 -2.75 20.32 -12.40
C GLU A 190 -3.93 20.13 -13.37
N ASP A 191 -3.89 20.78 -14.55
CA ASP A 191 -4.96 20.72 -15.57
C ASP A 191 -5.28 19.29 -16.03
N ILE A 192 -4.25 18.46 -16.14
CA ILE A 192 -4.38 17.05 -16.51
C ILE A 192 -4.14 16.21 -15.27
N PRO A 193 -5.09 15.34 -14.88
CA PRO A 193 -4.94 14.46 -13.74
C PRO A 193 -3.71 13.55 -13.86
N VAL A 194 -2.94 13.41 -12.78
CA VAL A 194 -1.71 12.62 -12.75
C VAL A 194 -1.80 11.51 -11.72
N VAL A 195 -1.58 10.26 -12.14
CA VAL A 195 -1.47 9.12 -11.21
C VAL A 195 -0.12 9.16 -10.53
N LEU A 196 -0.11 9.39 -9.21
CA LEU A 196 1.09 9.40 -8.37
C LEU A 196 1.39 8.04 -7.72
N ARG A 197 0.38 7.19 -7.60
CA ARG A 197 0.52 5.82 -7.09
C ARG A 197 -0.50 4.91 -7.78
N PRO A 198 -0.07 3.90 -8.55
CA PRO A 198 -0.99 2.92 -9.11
C PRO A 198 -1.55 2.03 -7.98
N GLY A 199 -2.80 1.60 -8.10
CA GLY A 199 -3.51 0.76 -7.15
C GLY A 199 -4.61 -0.04 -7.86
N TYR A 200 -5.65 -0.42 -7.13
CA TYR A 200 -6.77 -1.21 -7.66
C TYR A 200 -7.49 -0.53 -8.83
N ILE A 201 -7.68 0.80 -8.75
CA ILE A 201 -8.19 1.58 -9.88
C ILE A 201 -7.03 1.79 -10.84
N SER A 202 -7.05 1.08 -11.98
CA SER A 202 -5.97 1.10 -12.97
C SER A 202 -5.95 2.41 -13.79
N LEU A 203 -4.81 2.69 -14.44
CA LEU A 203 -4.70 3.82 -15.36
C LEU A 203 -5.71 3.71 -16.52
N GLU A 204 -5.99 2.50 -17.00
CA GLU A 204 -6.95 2.23 -18.05
C GLU A 204 -8.37 2.62 -17.60
N MET A 205 -8.82 2.16 -16.42
CA MET A 205 -10.11 2.54 -15.83
C MET A 205 -10.25 4.06 -15.66
N LEU A 206 -9.17 4.75 -15.27
CA LEU A 206 -9.15 6.20 -15.15
C LEU A 206 -9.29 6.88 -16.52
N ARG A 207 -8.59 6.38 -17.54
CA ARG A 207 -8.66 6.89 -18.92
C ARG A 207 -10.01 6.65 -19.58
N GLU A 208 -10.62 5.50 -19.35
CA GLU A 208 -12.00 5.22 -19.79
C GLU A 208 -13.00 6.22 -19.19
N THR A 209 -12.74 6.68 -17.97
CA THR A 209 -13.66 7.58 -17.26
C THR A 209 -13.43 9.06 -17.61
N LEU A 210 -12.17 9.49 -17.71
CA LEU A 210 -11.79 10.91 -17.83
C LEU A 210 -11.16 11.29 -19.17
N GLY A 211 -10.79 10.32 -20.00
CA GLY A 211 -9.98 10.54 -21.21
C GLY A 211 -8.51 10.72 -20.91
N ASP A 212 -8.00 11.96 -20.91
CA ASP A 212 -6.57 12.22 -20.69
C ASP A 212 -6.20 12.16 -19.20
N VAL A 213 -5.43 11.12 -18.85
CA VAL A 213 -4.83 10.90 -17.52
C VAL A 213 -3.38 10.48 -17.72
N ARG A 214 -2.46 11.11 -17.02
CA ARG A 214 -1.01 10.84 -17.09
C ARG A 214 -0.53 10.05 -15.89
N MET A 215 0.61 9.40 -16.06
CA MET A 215 1.34 8.79 -14.97
C MET A 215 2.54 9.66 -14.61
N ASP A 216 2.81 9.79 -13.32
CA ASP A 216 3.98 10.53 -12.84
C ASP A 216 5.28 9.88 -13.33
N LYS A 217 6.19 10.70 -13.85
CA LYS A 217 7.49 10.23 -14.38
C LYS A 217 8.40 9.68 -13.29
N GLY A 218 8.24 10.13 -12.05
CA GLY A 218 8.98 9.66 -10.88
C GLY A 218 8.65 8.23 -10.47
N LEU A 219 7.51 7.66 -10.94
CA LEU A 219 7.20 6.24 -10.77
C LEU A 219 8.15 5.34 -11.57
N ILE A 220 8.75 5.87 -12.64
CA ILE A 220 9.64 5.14 -13.55
C ILE A 220 11.10 5.29 -13.12
N LYS A 221 11.48 6.47 -12.58
CA LYS A 221 12.85 6.75 -12.08
C LYS A 221 12.75 7.56 -10.78
N PRO A 222 13.26 7.04 -9.65
CA PRO A 222 13.24 7.78 -8.39
C PRO A 222 14.11 9.04 -8.50
N ASP A 223 13.50 10.23 -8.39
CA ASP A 223 14.24 11.48 -8.23
C ASP A 223 14.24 11.89 -6.75
N SER A 224 15.39 11.79 -6.10
CA SER A 224 15.57 12.07 -4.68
C SER A 224 15.40 13.54 -4.29
N LYS A 225 15.33 14.46 -5.26
CA LYS A 225 15.25 15.92 -5.05
C LYS A 225 13.79 16.43 -4.99
N VAL A 226 12.82 15.65 -5.41
CA VAL A 226 11.42 16.07 -5.44
C VAL A 226 10.78 15.90 -4.06
N HIS A 227 10.06 16.92 -3.57
CA HIS A 227 9.24 16.84 -2.37
C HIS A 227 8.05 15.90 -2.65
N PRO A 228 7.81 14.86 -1.83
CA PRO A 228 6.76 13.88 -2.12
C PRO A 228 5.38 14.53 -2.01
N LYS A 229 4.59 14.56 -3.08
CA LYS A 229 3.19 14.99 -3.08
C LYS A 229 2.25 13.93 -2.49
N ALA A 230 2.69 12.68 -2.39
CA ALA A 230 1.88 11.54 -1.93
C ALA A 230 2.71 10.51 -1.14
N PRO A 231 2.06 9.70 -0.28
CA PRO A 231 2.70 8.59 0.38
C PRO A 231 3.29 7.58 -0.60
N GLY A 232 4.51 7.07 -0.32
CA GLY A 232 5.15 6.03 -1.12
C GLY A 232 5.93 6.50 -2.33
N MET A 233 6.16 7.82 -2.54
CA MET A 233 6.91 8.31 -3.69
C MET A 233 8.44 8.27 -3.50
N LYS A 234 8.98 8.63 -2.34
CA LYS A 234 10.39 8.99 -2.17
C LYS A 234 11.24 7.97 -1.40
N TYR A 235 10.70 7.38 -0.34
CA TYR A 235 11.48 6.59 0.60
C TYR A 235 11.45 5.09 0.27
N ARG A 236 12.44 4.31 0.79
CA ARG A 236 12.35 2.84 0.75
C ARG A 236 11.08 2.40 1.47
N HIS A 237 10.26 1.63 0.81
CA HIS A 237 8.96 1.19 1.29
C HIS A 237 8.79 -0.30 1.06
N TYR A 238 7.96 -0.92 1.93
CA TYR A 238 7.51 -2.31 1.78
C TYR A 238 8.61 -3.36 1.89
N ALA A 239 9.80 -2.98 2.36
CA ALA A 239 10.95 -3.87 2.36
C ALA A 239 10.84 -4.91 3.48
N PRO A 240 11.04 -6.21 3.16
CA PRO A 240 11.33 -7.23 4.16
C PRO A 240 12.70 -7.01 4.80
N LYS A 241 13.03 -7.75 5.85
CA LYS A 241 14.34 -7.68 6.51
C LYS A 241 15.47 -8.19 5.61
N ALA A 242 15.23 -9.27 4.87
CA ALA A 242 16.18 -9.83 3.93
C ALA A 242 16.23 -9.00 2.64
N ASP A 243 17.37 -9.07 1.94
CA ASP A 243 17.49 -8.46 0.61
C ASP A 243 16.61 -9.20 -0.39
N LEU A 244 15.82 -8.43 -1.15
CA LEU A 244 14.92 -8.93 -2.17
C LEU A 244 15.41 -8.53 -3.56
N ALA A 245 15.45 -9.48 -4.48
CA ALA A 245 15.70 -9.24 -5.91
C ALA A 245 14.57 -9.84 -6.75
N ILE A 246 14.17 -9.12 -7.80
CA ILE A 246 13.15 -9.57 -8.76
C ILE A 246 13.88 -10.18 -9.95
N VAL A 247 13.46 -11.37 -10.37
CA VAL A 247 13.98 -12.03 -11.58
C VAL A 247 12.94 -11.89 -12.70
N GLU A 248 13.36 -11.30 -13.81
CA GLU A 248 12.50 -10.93 -14.93
C GLU A 248 12.99 -11.58 -16.23
N GLY A 249 12.08 -12.10 -17.03
CA GLY A 249 12.34 -12.75 -18.32
C GLY A 249 11.30 -13.80 -18.67
N ALA A 250 11.64 -14.69 -19.60
CA ALA A 250 10.81 -15.85 -19.90
C ALA A 250 10.73 -16.80 -18.71
N THR A 251 9.56 -17.40 -18.47
CA THR A 251 9.27 -18.22 -17.26
C THR A 251 10.34 -19.30 -17.01
N GLU A 252 10.77 -20.00 -18.04
CA GLU A 252 11.78 -21.06 -17.92
C GLU A 252 13.14 -20.51 -17.46
N GLY A 253 13.58 -19.41 -18.04
CA GLY A 253 14.80 -18.72 -17.64
C GLY A 253 14.73 -18.16 -16.22
N VAL A 254 13.60 -17.58 -15.83
CA VAL A 254 13.36 -17.08 -14.46
C VAL A 254 13.49 -18.20 -13.45
N ILE A 255 12.83 -19.33 -13.67
CA ILE A 255 12.91 -20.50 -12.78
C ILE A 255 14.35 -21.02 -12.70
N ALA A 256 15.02 -21.21 -13.84
CA ALA A 256 16.40 -21.71 -13.87
C ALA A 256 17.38 -20.79 -13.12
N GLU A 257 17.23 -19.46 -13.26
CA GLU A 257 18.11 -18.50 -12.59
C GLU A 257 17.84 -18.47 -11.07
N ILE A 258 16.57 -18.51 -10.64
CA ILE A 258 16.21 -18.57 -9.22
C ILE A 258 16.73 -19.86 -8.58
N GLU A 259 16.50 -21.03 -9.21
CA GLU A 259 16.98 -22.33 -8.75
C GLU A 259 18.51 -22.35 -8.61
N LYS A 260 19.22 -21.84 -9.62
CA LYS A 260 20.69 -21.72 -9.56
C LYS A 260 21.15 -20.91 -8.37
N ARG A 261 20.59 -19.71 -8.16
CA ARG A 261 20.97 -18.83 -7.06
C ARG A 261 20.63 -19.43 -5.69
N ALA A 262 19.48 -20.09 -5.60
CA ALA A 262 19.05 -20.74 -4.38
C ALA A 262 19.98 -21.92 -4.03
N GLY A 263 20.33 -22.76 -5.00
CA GLY A 263 21.28 -23.85 -4.83
C GLY A 263 22.68 -23.36 -4.42
N GLU A 264 23.22 -22.34 -5.10
CA GLU A 264 24.51 -21.73 -4.75
C GLU A 264 24.53 -21.12 -3.32
N ALA A 265 23.39 -20.62 -2.84
CA ALA A 265 23.25 -20.10 -1.48
C ALA A 265 23.20 -21.24 -0.46
N GLU A 266 22.46 -22.31 -0.73
CA GLU A 266 22.38 -23.51 0.13
C GLU A 266 23.74 -24.20 0.28
N GLU A 267 24.55 -24.30 -0.79
CA GLU A 267 25.91 -24.81 -0.74
C GLU A 267 26.82 -24.02 0.24
N LYS A 268 26.48 -22.73 0.47
CA LYS A 268 27.15 -21.85 1.44
C LYS A 268 26.50 -21.89 2.82
N GLY A 269 25.52 -22.77 3.05
CA GLY A 269 24.78 -22.89 4.30
C GLY A 269 23.80 -21.75 4.56
N LEU A 270 23.35 -21.02 3.52
CA LEU A 270 22.40 -19.94 3.61
C LEU A 270 20.99 -20.45 3.22
N THR A 271 19.98 -19.90 3.87
CA THR A 271 18.57 -20.16 3.52
C THR A 271 18.02 -19.03 2.66
N VAL A 272 17.34 -19.35 1.55
CA VAL A 272 16.77 -18.38 0.61
C VAL A 272 15.25 -18.48 0.63
N GLY A 273 14.56 -17.34 0.49
CA GLY A 273 13.13 -17.27 0.22
C GLY A 273 12.86 -17.16 -1.28
N ILE A 274 11.81 -17.81 -1.77
CA ILE A 274 11.37 -17.72 -3.16
C ILE A 274 9.90 -17.31 -3.18
N ILE A 275 9.58 -16.21 -3.87
CA ILE A 275 8.22 -15.76 -4.14
C ILE A 275 7.83 -16.24 -5.53
N ALA A 276 6.92 -17.20 -5.60
CA ALA A 276 6.44 -17.82 -6.81
C ALA A 276 4.92 -17.70 -6.94
N THR A 277 4.34 -18.09 -8.05
CA THR A 277 2.89 -18.21 -8.23
C THR A 277 2.41 -19.63 -8.02
N ASP A 278 1.09 -19.83 -7.97
CA ASP A 278 0.50 -21.17 -7.88
C ASP A 278 0.90 -22.06 -9.07
N GLU A 279 1.14 -21.46 -10.23
CA GLU A 279 1.55 -22.13 -11.46
C GLU A 279 3.01 -22.61 -11.42
N THR A 280 3.87 -21.92 -10.66
CA THR A 280 5.32 -22.15 -10.69
C THR A 280 5.90 -22.69 -9.39
N LYS A 281 5.21 -22.55 -8.24
CA LYS A 281 5.72 -22.92 -6.90
C LYS A 281 6.25 -24.36 -6.81
N GLY A 282 5.63 -25.32 -7.53
CA GLY A 282 6.03 -26.72 -7.54
C GLY A 282 7.25 -27.03 -8.42
N ARG A 283 7.83 -26.03 -9.07
CA ARG A 283 8.98 -26.16 -9.97
C ARG A 283 10.31 -25.82 -9.28
N TYR A 284 10.26 -25.30 -8.07
CA TYR A 284 11.42 -24.97 -7.26
C TYR A 284 11.74 -26.13 -6.30
N SER A 285 13.01 -26.54 -6.26
CA SER A 285 13.52 -27.61 -5.41
C SER A 285 14.42 -27.10 -4.28
N HIS A 286 14.88 -25.86 -4.39
CA HIS A 286 15.70 -25.17 -3.40
C HIS A 286 14.93 -24.06 -2.69
N GLY A 287 15.38 -23.68 -1.48
CA GLY A 287 14.83 -22.55 -0.75
C GLY A 287 13.48 -22.81 -0.08
N ILE A 288 13.00 -21.76 0.62
CA ILE A 288 11.63 -21.71 1.18
C ILE A 288 10.73 -21.05 0.15
N VAL A 289 9.90 -21.86 -0.52
CA VAL A 289 9.00 -21.39 -1.56
C VAL A 289 7.67 -20.96 -0.95
N LYS A 290 7.24 -19.73 -1.24
CA LYS A 290 5.90 -19.22 -0.89
C LYS A 290 5.16 -18.81 -2.14
N SER A 291 3.92 -19.31 -2.28
CA SER A 291 3.03 -18.84 -3.33
C SER A 291 2.42 -17.50 -2.93
N ILE A 292 2.41 -16.56 -3.88
CA ILE A 292 1.76 -15.28 -3.72
C ILE A 292 0.32 -15.28 -4.29
N GLY A 293 -0.06 -16.34 -5.03
CA GLY A 293 -1.36 -16.48 -5.71
C GLY A 293 -1.21 -16.89 -7.17
N SER A 294 -2.26 -16.72 -7.95
CA SER A 294 -2.34 -17.14 -9.36
C SER A 294 -2.23 -15.95 -10.31
N ARG A 295 -1.50 -16.12 -11.42
CA ARG A 295 -1.43 -15.13 -12.52
C ARG A 295 -2.75 -14.97 -13.25
N GLU A 296 -3.60 -16.00 -13.25
CA GLU A 296 -4.94 -15.95 -13.81
C GLU A 296 -5.92 -15.18 -12.91
N GLN A 297 -5.63 -15.09 -11.60
CA GLN A 297 -6.41 -14.38 -10.59
C GLN A 297 -5.51 -13.35 -9.90
N GLU A 298 -5.15 -12.30 -10.61
CA GLU A 298 -4.17 -11.29 -10.18
C GLU A 298 -4.52 -10.60 -8.86
N GLU A 299 -5.81 -10.59 -8.48
CA GLU A 299 -6.28 -10.09 -7.19
C GLU A 299 -5.68 -10.91 -6.03
N THR A 300 -5.44 -12.21 -6.23
CA THR A 300 -4.80 -13.07 -5.20
C THR A 300 -3.35 -12.66 -4.97
N ILE A 301 -2.64 -12.28 -6.03
CA ILE A 301 -1.26 -11.79 -5.93
C ILE A 301 -1.23 -10.46 -5.15
N ALA A 302 -2.12 -9.54 -5.48
CA ALA A 302 -2.24 -8.28 -4.76
C ALA A 302 -2.56 -8.49 -3.28
N HIS A 303 -3.49 -9.39 -2.98
CA HIS A 303 -3.95 -9.70 -1.62
C HIS A 303 -2.84 -10.26 -0.73
N HIS A 304 -1.99 -11.16 -1.24
CA HIS A 304 -0.97 -11.84 -0.46
C HIS A 304 0.41 -11.15 -0.47
N LEU A 305 0.63 -10.12 -1.31
CA LEU A 305 1.96 -9.54 -1.49
C LEU A 305 2.64 -9.17 -0.16
N TYR A 306 1.95 -8.40 0.68
CA TYR A 306 2.54 -7.94 1.93
C TYR A 306 2.60 -9.04 3.00
N GLU A 307 1.66 -9.96 3.00
CA GLU A 307 1.67 -11.13 3.88
C GLU A 307 2.90 -12.00 3.63
N VAL A 308 3.16 -12.36 2.37
CA VAL A 308 4.32 -13.17 1.98
C VAL A 308 5.63 -12.47 2.31
N LEU A 309 5.75 -11.15 2.08
CA LEU A 309 6.94 -10.39 2.46
C LEU A 309 7.17 -10.38 3.97
N ARG A 310 6.11 -10.26 4.79
CA ARG A 310 6.19 -10.34 6.26
C ARG A 310 6.52 -11.74 6.75
N ASP A 311 5.97 -12.74 6.11
CA ASP A 311 6.22 -14.14 6.43
C ASP A 311 7.70 -14.52 6.32
N PHE A 312 8.41 -13.99 5.31
CA PHE A 312 9.85 -14.20 5.19
C PHE A 312 10.65 -13.56 6.32
N ASP A 313 10.15 -12.50 6.95
CA ASP A 313 10.79 -11.89 8.13
C ASP A 313 10.89 -12.86 9.32
N SER A 314 10.02 -13.86 9.39
CA SER A 314 10.01 -14.90 10.42
C SER A 314 10.78 -16.17 10.04
N CYS A 315 11.17 -16.32 8.78
CA CYS A 315 11.84 -17.53 8.26
C CYS A 315 13.36 -17.47 8.35
N ASN A 316 13.97 -16.37 8.84
CA ASN A 316 15.43 -16.16 8.89
C ASN A 316 16.15 -16.42 7.55
N VAL A 317 15.54 -16.01 6.44
CA VAL A 317 16.15 -16.10 5.12
C VAL A 317 17.22 -15.03 4.93
N SER A 318 18.29 -15.37 4.22
CA SER A 318 19.42 -14.47 3.92
C SER A 318 19.14 -13.55 2.73
N ALA A 319 18.36 -14.05 1.77
CA ALA A 319 17.92 -13.34 0.58
C ALA A 319 16.54 -13.85 0.13
N ILE A 320 15.84 -13.04 -0.66
CA ILE A 320 14.56 -13.41 -1.27
C ILE A 320 14.68 -13.17 -2.78
N TYR A 321 14.30 -14.16 -3.58
CA TYR A 321 14.14 -14.03 -5.03
C TYR A 321 12.66 -14.10 -5.38
N SER A 322 12.19 -13.15 -6.17
CA SER A 322 10.79 -13.09 -6.61
C SER A 322 10.71 -13.18 -8.13
N GLU A 323 9.75 -13.92 -8.63
CA GLU A 323 9.31 -13.77 -10.01
C GLU A 323 8.75 -12.35 -10.23
N ALA A 324 8.73 -11.87 -11.47
CA ALA A 324 8.03 -10.66 -11.86
C ALA A 324 6.54 -10.96 -12.15
N PHE A 325 5.66 -10.03 -11.81
CA PHE A 325 4.20 -10.19 -11.91
C PHE A 325 3.58 -9.13 -12.82
N PHE A 326 3.81 -9.24 -14.13
CA PHE A 326 3.19 -8.38 -15.14
C PHE A 326 1.81 -8.93 -15.52
N THR A 327 0.79 -8.52 -14.78
CA THR A 327 -0.59 -8.90 -15.05
C THR A 327 -1.38 -7.72 -15.66
N PRO A 328 -2.47 -7.95 -16.42
CA PRO A 328 -3.09 -6.92 -17.27
C PRO A 328 -3.63 -5.70 -16.51
N ARG A 329 -4.30 -5.90 -15.36
CA ARG A 329 -4.98 -4.82 -14.62
C ARG A 329 -4.19 -4.35 -13.41
N MET A 330 -3.79 -5.28 -12.53
CA MET A 330 -3.13 -4.96 -11.27
C MET A 330 -1.62 -5.06 -11.32
N GLY A 331 -1.04 -5.63 -12.38
CA GLY A 331 0.40 -5.85 -12.50
C GLY A 331 1.23 -4.58 -12.26
N GLN A 332 0.77 -3.43 -12.75
CA GLN A 332 1.44 -2.16 -12.50
C GLN A 332 1.46 -1.79 -11.01
N ALA A 333 0.36 -2.01 -10.28
CA ALA A 333 0.29 -1.75 -8.85
C ALA A 333 1.15 -2.74 -8.05
N ILE A 334 1.08 -4.03 -8.38
CA ILE A 334 1.86 -5.11 -7.77
C ILE A 334 3.35 -4.84 -7.97
N MET A 335 3.79 -4.65 -9.23
CA MET A 335 5.20 -4.41 -9.55
C MET A 335 5.72 -3.11 -8.94
N ASN A 336 4.92 -2.05 -8.85
CA ASN A 336 5.33 -0.81 -8.18
C ASN A 336 5.69 -1.05 -6.70
N ARG A 337 4.95 -1.92 -5.98
CA ARG A 337 5.24 -2.28 -4.58
C ARG A 337 6.44 -3.20 -4.48
N LEU A 338 6.48 -4.20 -5.33
CA LEU A 338 7.56 -5.19 -5.33
C LEU A 338 8.92 -4.56 -5.68
N LEU A 339 8.97 -3.68 -6.69
CA LEU A 339 10.16 -2.91 -7.05
C LEU A 339 10.66 -2.05 -5.90
N LYS A 340 9.76 -1.38 -5.17
CA LYS A 340 10.14 -0.59 -3.98
C LYS A 340 10.62 -1.47 -2.83
N ALA A 341 9.99 -2.63 -2.62
CA ALA A 341 10.44 -3.62 -1.64
C ALA A 341 11.84 -4.16 -1.96
N ALA A 342 12.12 -4.39 -3.25
CA ALA A 342 13.42 -4.85 -3.75
C ALA A 342 14.47 -3.73 -3.85
N GLY A 343 14.15 -2.47 -3.52
CA GLY A 343 15.06 -1.36 -3.74
C GLY A 343 15.49 -1.22 -5.21
N HIS A 344 14.61 -1.57 -6.14
CA HIS A 344 14.84 -1.61 -7.60
C HIS A 344 15.90 -2.63 -8.05
N GLN A 345 16.18 -3.66 -7.27
CA GLN A 345 17.05 -4.76 -7.69
C GLN A 345 16.31 -5.69 -8.64
N ILE A 346 16.72 -5.69 -9.90
CA ILE A 346 16.18 -6.55 -10.96
C ILE A 346 17.32 -7.37 -11.57
N ILE A 347 17.07 -8.65 -11.76
CA ILE A 347 17.92 -9.59 -12.48
C ILE A 347 17.20 -9.95 -13.78
N ASN A 348 17.71 -9.45 -14.90
CA ASN A 348 17.16 -9.78 -16.21
C ASN A 348 17.79 -11.08 -16.71
N VAL A 349 16.94 -12.03 -17.10
CA VAL A 349 17.35 -13.26 -17.77
C VAL A 349 17.15 -13.05 -19.25
N GLU A 350 18.24 -13.11 -20.04
CA GLU A 350 18.16 -13.02 -21.49
C GLU A 350 17.36 -14.22 -22.04
N GLU A 351 16.48 -13.97 -23.02
CA GLU A 351 15.91 -15.05 -23.82
C GLU A 351 17.07 -15.78 -24.50
N GLU A 352 17.23 -17.10 -24.26
CA GLU A 352 18.06 -17.92 -25.11
C GLU A 352 17.52 -17.76 -26.54
N LYS A 353 18.26 -17.06 -27.39
CA LYS A 353 17.98 -17.07 -28.82
C LYS A 353 18.07 -18.54 -29.26
N GLU A 354 16.92 -19.16 -29.55
CA GLU A 354 16.91 -20.40 -30.36
C GLU A 354 17.75 -20.11 -31.60
N ASN A 355 18.97 -20.60 -31.59
CA ASN A 355 19.79 -20.71 -32.79
C ASN A 355 19.10 -21.73 -33.66
N ASP A 356 18.18 -21.23 -34.48
CA ASP A 356 17.63 -21.98 -35.61
C ASP A 356 18.78 -22.23 -36.60
N SER A 357 19.60 -23.24 -36.28
CA SER A 357 20.58 -23.80 -37.19
C SER A 357 19.88 -24.80 -38.15
N THR A 358 18.93 -24.27 -38.91
CA THR A 358 18.58 -24.88 -40.19
C THR A 358 19.62 -24.45 -41.22
N GLY A 359 20.71 -25.16 -41.22
CA GLY A 359 21.79 -25.05 -42.20
C GLY A 359 22.04 -26.39 -42.86
N MET A 360 21.40 -26.58 -44.02
CA MET A 360 21.68 -27.57 -45.07
C MET A 360 21.40 -29.02 -44.75
#